data_e4b5a6a788b456573009674311018017
#
_entry.id   e4b5a6a788b456573009674311018017
#
_cell.length_a   1.000
_cell.length_b   1.000
_cell.length_c   1.000
_cell.angle_alpha   90.00
_cell.angle_beta   90.00
_cell.angle_gamma   90.00
#
_symmetry.space_group_name_H-M   'P 1'
#
loop_
_entity.id
_entity.type
_entity.pdbx_description
1 polymer ?
#
loop_
_entity_poly.entity_id
_entity_poly.type
_entity_poly.pdbx_seq_one_letter_code
_entity_poly.pdbx_strand_id
1 'polypeptide(L)'
;MFNKKKKFYITTTLPYVNADPHIGFAMEIIQADVIARFRRQQGFEVFFNFGTDEHGIKIYRKAQEANLDPKAYCDIYAPKFNELKTALNVTYDNFIRTTDEHHIKAAQEFWKRCEKNGDIYKKNYKVKYCVGCELEKMDSELENEKCPIHPNLQIELIEEENYFFKYSNYQEKLLAFYEKNPNFVIPQTKFNEIKEFTKRGLQDFSISRLKEKMPWGVPVPGDDKHVMYVWTDALVSYISALGWPENKKQFIDFWPGMQVAGKDNLRQQSSMWQAMLMSAGLPNSSQIFIHGFITAGGQKMSKSLGNVIDPFELVKKYGIDAVRYYLLREITPTEDGDFTYEKFEQRYNSDLAGGIGNLVARTITLAQKLQITNHKSQINQKFKIQIIETQKNVGKHIEEFKFNDALKSIWELISFCDKYINEQKPWEGKENASEVISDILFALDNMADLLLPFLPDTSDKIKKAVKSRQSENLFPRIAKLLT
;
A
#
# COMPACT_ATOMS: atom_id res chain seq x y z
N MET A 1 -31.46 -14.71 -12.02
CA MET A 1 -30.05 -15.13 -11.79
C MET A 1 -29.35 -13.99 -11.08
N PHE A 2 -28.97 -14.15 -9.83
CA PHE A 2 -28.16 -13.16 -9.13
C PHE A 2 -26.80 -13.08 -9.81
N ASN A 3 -26.47 -11.93 -10.40
CA ASN A 3 -25.18 -11.70 -11.02
C ASN A 3 -24.09 -11.85 -9.96
N LYS A 4 -23.29 -12.93 -9.99
CA LYS A 4 -22.23 -13.19 -9.00
C LYS A 4 -21.26 -12.03 -9.10
N LYS A 5 -21.08 -11.26 -8.03
CA LYS A 5 -20.13 -10.16 -7.99
C LYS A 5 -18.74 -10.67 -8.37
N LYS A 6 -18.01 -9.89 -9.18
CA LYS A 6 -16.60 -10.17 -9.46
C LYS A 6 -15.81 -10.04 -8.14
N LYS A 7 -14.90 -10.99 -7.90
CA LYS A 7 -14.02 -10.99 -6.73
C LYS A 7 -12.74 -10.24 -7.02
N PHE A 8 -12.20 -9.56 -6.03
CA PHE A 8 -10.91 -8.88 -6.11
C PHE A 8 -10.16 -9.00 -4.80
N TYR A 9 -8.94 -9.52 -4.85
CA TYR A 9 -8.07 -9.62 -3.69
C TYR A 9 -6.88 -8.69 -3.84
N ILE A 10 -6.60 -7.91 -2.79
CA ILE A 10 -5.43 -7.05 -2.69
C ILE A 10 -4.76 -7.24 -1.34
N THR A 11 -3.43 -7.24 -1.34
CA THR A 11 -2.61 -7.33 -0.13
C THR A 11 -1.38 -6.44 -0.26
N THR A 12 -0.85 -6.00 0.89
CA THR A 12 0.40 -5.24 0.98
C THR A 12 1.53 -6.14 1.46
N THR A 13 2.76 -5.61 1.49
CA THR A 13 3.84 -6.25 2.25
C THR A 13 3.52 -6.25 3.74
N LEU A 14 4.13 -7.20 4.46
CA LEU A 14 4.01 -7.27 5.91
C LEU A 14 5.23 -6.56 6.54
N PRO A 15 5.02 -5.45 7.29
CA PRO A 15 6.11 -4.82 8.02
C PRO A 15 6.63 -5.69 9.16
N TYR A 16 7.94 -5.63 9.40
CA TYR A 16 8.53 -6.17 10.63
C TYR A 16 8.11 -5.35 11.83
N VAL A 17 7.71 -6.01 12.91
CA VAL A 17 7.30 -5.38 14.17
C VAL A 17 8.51 -4.98 15.07
N ASN A 18 9.62 -4.61 14.46
CA ASN A 18 10.85 -4.23 15.16
C ASN A 18 10.90 -2.74 15.57
N ALA A 19 9.88 -1.97 15.22
CA ALA A 19 9.73 -0.55 15.51
C ALA A 19 8.26 -0.13 15.37
N ASP A 20 7.92 1.08 15.83
CA ASP A 20 6.62 1.69 15.59
C ASP A 20 6.41 1.98 14.09
N PRO A 21 5.15 1.97 13.59
CA PRO A 21 4.87 2.29 12.21
C PRO A 21 5.26 3.74 11.87
N HIS A 22 5.72 3.95 10.64
CA HIS A 22 6.08 5.27 10.12
C HIS A 22 5.32 5.57 8.82
N ILE A 23 5.45 6.82 8.34
CA ILE A 23 4.72 7.33 7.17
C ILE A 23 4.92 6.49 5.89
N GLY A 24 6.03 5.74 5.76
CA GLY A 24 6.26 4.84 4.63
C GLY A 24 5.26 3.68 4.59
N PHE A 25 4.95 3.06 5.73
CA PHE A 25 3.90 2.04 5.82
C PHE A 25 2.52 2.65 5.62
N ALA A 26 2.28 3.86 6.15
CA ALA A 26 1.04 4.58 5.91
C ALA A 26 0.80 4.82 4.41
N MET A 27 1.84 5.18 3.65
CA MET A 27 1.74 5.39 2.20
C MET A 27 1.34 4.11 1.46
N GLU A 28 2.00 2.99 1.73
CA GLU A 28 1.71 1.71 1.08
C GLU A 28 0.27 1.27 1.33
N ILE A 29 -0.17 1.29 2.59
CA ILE A 29 -1.51 0.84 2.96
C ILE A 29 -2.61 1.78 2.42
N ILE A 30 -2.36 3.09 2.36
CA ILE A 30 -3.27 4.07 1.75
C ILE A 30 -3.40 3.86 0.25
N GLN A 31 -2.29 3.60 -0.46
CA GLN A 31 -2.33 3.30 -1.90
C GLN A 31 -3.14 2.04 -2.19
N ALA A 32 -2.97 0.98 -1.40
CA ALA A 32 -3.77 -0.23 -1.50
C ALA A 32 -5.25 0.03 -1.19
N ASP A 33 -5.56 0.87 -0.19
CA ASP A 33 -6.92 1.24 0.18
C ASP A 33 -7.64 2.04 -0.93
N VAL A 34 -6.94 2.93 -1.64
CA VAL A 34 -7.51 3.62 -2.81
C VAL A 34 -7.99 2.62 -3.86
N ILE A 35 -7.18 1.62 -4.16
CA ILE A 35 -7.53 0.57 -5.13
C ILE A 35 -8.71 -0.24 -4.62
N ALA A 36 -8.69 -0.66 -3.35
CA ALA A 36 -9.76 -1.44 -2.73
C ALA A 36 -11.09 -0.70 -2.75
N ARG A 37 -11.11 0.59 -2.36
CA ARG A 37 -12.31 1.44 -2.39
C ARG A 37 -12.82 1.64 -3.81
N PHE A 38 -11.93 1.91 -4.76
CA PHE A 38 -12.29 2.08 -6.17
C PHE A 38 -12.92 0.81 -6.74
N ARG A 39 -12.36 -0.38 -6.46
CA ARG A 39 -12.95 -1.66 -6.89
C ARG A 39 -14.31 -1.92 -6.24
N ARG A 40 -14.50 -1.56 -4.96
CA ARG A 40 -15.81 -1.61 -4.30
C ARG A 40 -16.84 -0.70 -4.96
N GLN A 41 -16.47 0.53 -5.36
CA GLN A 41 -17.34 1.43 -6.14
C GLN A 41 -17.72 0.85 -7.50
N GLN A 42 -16.83 0.06 -8.13
CA GLN A 42 -17.13 -0.67 -9.36
C GLN A 42 -18.01 -1.90 -9.15
N GLY A 43 -18.42 -2.20 -7.91
CA GLY A 43 -19.31 -3.31 -7.57
C GLY A 43 -18.59 -4.64 -7.35
N PHE A 44 -17.25 -4.67 -7.27
CA PHE A 44 -16.52 -5.88 -6.88
C PHE A 44 -16.75 -6.22 -5.41
N GLU A 45 -16.72 -7.50 -5.10
CA GLU A 45 -16.51 -7.98 -3.74
C GLU A 45 -15.00 -8.02 -3.50
N VAL A 46 -14.52 -7.14 -2.61
CA VAL A 46 -13.10 -6.94 -2.35
C VAL A 46 -12.73 -7.59 -1.02
N PHE A 47 -11.63 -8.35 -1.02
CA PHE A 47 -10.94 -8.77 0.19
C PHE A 47 -9.58 -8.07 0.22
N PHE A 48 -9.36 -7.23 1.22
CA PHE A 48 -8.11 -6.50 1.42
C PHE A 48 -7.42 -7.03 2.67
N ASN A 49 -6.20 -7.56 2.50
CA ASN A 49 -5.37 -8.08 3.59
C ASN A 49 -4.21 -7.14 3.89
N PHE A 50 -3.97 -6.91 5.16
CA PHE A 50 -2.78 -6.30 5.74
C PHE A 50 -2.31 -7.15 6.91
N GLY A 51 -1.13 -6.89 7.48
CA GLY A 51 -0.68 -7.66 8.63
C GLY A 51 0.77 -7.34 9.01
N THR A 52 1.37 -8.25 9.78
CA THR A 52 2.74 -8.09 10.31
C THR A 52 3.58 -9.34 10.10
N ASP A 53 4.86 -9.12 9.76
CA ASP A 53 5.90 -10.13 9.78
C ASP A 53 6.58 -10.12 11.15
N GLU A 54 6.48 -11.26 11.84
CA GLU A 54 6.84 -11.40 13.25
C GLU A 54 7.96 -12.40 13.51
N HIS A 55 8.49 -13.04 12.48
CA HIS A 55 9.59 -13.99 12.58
C HIS A 55 10.93 -13.37 12.13
N GLY A 56 12.02 -14.12 12.33
CA GLY A 56 13.34 -13.74 11.87
C GLY A 56 14.26 -13.14 12.94
N ILE A 57 15.51 -12.96 12.53
CA ILE A 57 16.61 -12.58 13.44
C ILE A 57 16.44 -11.17 14.02
N LYS A 58 15.84 -10.24 13.25
CA LYS A 58 15.61 -8.86 13.72
C LYS A 58 14.67 -8.82 14.92
N ILE A 59 13.55 -9.55 14.81
CA ILE A 59 12.55 -9.62 15.88
C ILE A 59 13.15 -10.29 17.11
N TYR A 60 13.84 -11.43 16.90
CA TYR A 60 14.50 -12.14 17.97
C TYR A 60 15.49 -11.25 18.74
N ARG A 61 16.38 -10.53 18.03
CA ARG A 61 17.35 -9.62 18.66
C ARG A 61 16.68 -8.47 19.40
N LYS A 62 15.62 -7.89 18.82
CA LYS A 62 14.86 -6.82 19.49
C LYS A 62 14.12 -7.29 20.74
N ALA A 63 13.58 -8.49 20.72
CA ALA A 63 12.97 -9.10 21.90
C ALA A 63 14.02 -9.32 23.00
N GLN A 64 15.21 -9.83 22.67
CA GLN A 64 16.31 -9.98 23.61
C GLN A 64 16.78 -8.63 24.21
N GLU A 65 16.96 -7.60 23.37
CA GLU A 65 17.29 -6.24 23.82
C GLU A 65 16.25 -5.70 24.82
N ALA A 66 14.98 -6.06 24.63
CA ALA A 66 13.89 -5.68 25.51
C ALA A 66 13.69 -6.61 26.73
N ASN A 67 14.48 -7.68 26.87
CA ASN A 67 14.31 -8.75 27.86
C ASN A 67 12.90 -9.39 27.82
N LEU A 68 12.36 -9.61 26.62
CA LEU A 68 11.05 -10.20 26.38
C LEU A 68 11.16 -11.51 25.59
N ASP A 69 10.19 -12.38 25.77
CA ASP A 69 9.93 -13.46 24.82
C ASP A 69 9.57 -12.87 23.45
N PRO A 70 10.04 -13.44 22.32
CA PRO A 70 9.75 -12.90 20.99
C PRO A 70 8.26 -12.76 20.67
N LYS A 71 7.42 -13.70 21.11
CA LYS A 71 5.97 -13.61 20.91
C LYS A 71 5.37 -12.47 21.72
N ALA A 72 5.77 -12.33 22.98
CA ALA A 72 5.35 -11.23 23.86
C ALA A 72 5.77 -9.87 23.29
N TYR A 73 6.99 -9.78 22.71
CA TYR A 73 7.45 -8.60 22.01
C TYR A 73 6.55 -8.26 20.81
N CYS A 74 6.23 -9.24 19.95
CA CYS A 74 5.33 -9.05 18.82
C CYS A 74 3.92 -8.62 19.27
N ASP A 75 3.41 -9.14 20.39
CA ASP A 75 2.09 -8.80 20.92
C ASP A 75 1.98 -7.34 21.42
N ILE A 76 3.12 -6.68 21.67
CA ILE A 76 3.18 -5.25 22.00
C ILE A 76 3.14 -4.38 20.73
N TYR A 77 3.82 -4.79 19.66
CA TYR A 77 4.00 -3.96 18.49
C TYR A 77 2.96 -4.21 17.37
N ALA A 78 2.53 -5.43 17.15
CA ALA A 78 1.56 -5.74 16.10
C ALA A 78 0.25 -4.94 16.23
N PRO A 79 -0.33 -4.73 17.45
CA PRO A 79 -1.51 -3.89 17.59
C PRO A 79 -1.33 -2.47 17.08
N LYS A 80 -0.16 -1.86 17.21
CA LYS A 80 0.13 -0.50 16.71
C LYS A 80 0.01 -0.42 15.18
N PHE A 81 0.40 -1.49 14.45
CA PHE A 81 0.18 -1.56 13.00
C PHE A 81 -1.31 -1.74 12.68
N ASN A 82 -2.03 -2.52 13.49
CA ASN A 82 -3.48 -2.68 13.31
C ASN A 82 -4.26 -1.38 13.58
N GLU A 83 -3.78 -0.53 14.49
CA GLU A 83 -4.35 0.80 14.77
C GLU A 83 -4.31 1.74 13.57
N LEU A 84 -3.41 1.54 12.60
CA LEU A 84 -3.39 2.28 11.34
C LEU A 84 -4.72 2.20 10.59
N LYS A 85 -5.52 1.12 10.80
CA LYS A 85 -6.86 0.98 10.22
C LYS A 85 -7.74 2.17 10.55
N THR A 86 -7.85 2.46 11.83
CA THR A 86 -8.70 3.55 12.32
C THR A 86 -8.03 4.90 12.10
N ALA A 87 -6.72 5.00 12.40
CA ALA A 87 -5.97 6.24 12.30
C ALA A 87 -5.94 6.81 10.88
N LEU A 88 -5.96 5.96 9.85
CA LEU A 88 -5.90 6.38 8.44
C LEU A 88 -7.20 6.13 7.67
N ASN A 89 -8.27 5.70 8.35
CA ASN A 89 -9.54 5.30 7.73
C ASN A 89 -9.32 4.31 6.57
N VAL A 90 -8.57 3.22 6.84
CA VAL A 90 -8.27 2.16 5.87
C VAL A 90 -9.27 1.01 5.98
N THR A 91 -9.61 0.38 4.87
CA THR A 91 -10.72 -0.59 4.79
C THR A 91 -10.27 -2.03 4.60
N TYR A 92 -9.10 -2.42 5.13
CA TYR A 92 -8.74 -3.84 5.06
C TYR A 92 -9.71 -4.71 5.87
N ASP A 93 -9.95 -5.90 5.34
CA ASP A 93 -10.91 -6.86 5.89
C ASP A 93 -10.23 -7.83 6.87
N ASN A 94 -8.93 -8.08 6.67
CA ASN A 94 -8.14 -9.01 7.47
C ASN A 94 -6.81 -8.40 7.90
N PHE A 95 -6.39 -8.71 9.14
CA PHE A 95 -5.07 -8.41 9.67
C PHE A 95 -4.38 -9.72 10.04
N ILE A 96 -3.43 -10.17 9.20
CA ILE A 96 -2.71 -11.43 9.42
C ILE A 96 -1.42 -11.20 10.19
N ARG A 97 -1.10 -12.12 11.08
CA ARG A 97 0.19 -12.18 11.78
C ARG A 97 0.90 -13.46 11.37
N THR A 98 2.20 -13.40 11.07
CA THR A 98 2.94 -14.63 10.71
C THR A 98 3.06 -15.60 11.89
N THR A 99 2.79 -15.14 13.12
CA THR A 99 2.68 -15.98 14.32
C THR A 99 1.30 -16.62 14.53
N ASP A 100 0.31 -16.34 13.67
CA ASP A 100 -1.00 -17.01 13.75
C ASP A 100 -0.88 -18.50 13.43
N GLU A 101 -1.55 -19.33 14.21
CA GLU A 101 -1.44 -20.79 14.09
C GLU A 101 -1.83 -21.30 12.68
N HIS A 102 -2.89 -20.72 12.09
CA HIS A 102 -3.32 -21.09 10.73
C HIS A 102 -2.26 -20.70 9.67
N HIS A 103 -1.54 -19.58 9.88
CA HIS A 103 -0.45 -19.19 8.99
C HIS A 103 0.74 -20.14 9.11
N ILE A 104 1.14 -20.49 10.33
CA ILE A 104 2.20 -21.47 10.57
C ILE A 104 1.91 -22.80 9.87
N LYS A 105 0.68 -23.31 10.00
CA LYS A 105 0.24 -24.55 9.31
C LYS A 105 0.28 -24.38 7.78
N ALA A 106 -0.12 -23.21 7.28
CA ALA A 106 -0.06 -22.92 5.86
C ALA A 106 1.40 -22.90 5.34
N ALA A 107 2.31 -22.23 6.04
CA ALA A 107 3.72 -22.20 5.69
C ALA A 107 4.33 -23.63 5.65
N GLN A 108 3.99 -24.46 6.62
CA GLN A 108 4.42 -25.86 6.67
C GLN A 108 3.85 -26.72 5.53
N GLU A 109 2.58 -26.53 5.18
CA GLU A 109 1.98 -27.23 4.03
C GLU A 109 2.60 -26.76 2.71
N PHE A 110 2.89 -25.45 2.59
CA PHE A 110 3.55 -24.89 1.42
C PHE A 110 4.96 -25.49 1.24
N TRP A 111 5.74 -25.57 2.30
CA TRP A 111 7.04 -26.24 2.32
C TRP A 111 6.94 -27.69 1.83
N LYS A 112 6.02 -28.48 2.41
CA LYS A 112 5.81 -29.90 2.03
C LYS A 112 5.52 -30.06 0.55
N ARG A 113 4.78 -29.12 -0.06
CA ARG A 113 4.50 -29.16 -1.50
C ARG A 113 5.73 -28.90 -2.34
N CYS A 114 6.53 -27.90 -2.00
CA CYS A 114 7.79 -27.61 -2.68
C CYS A 114 8.79 -28.78 -2.52
N GLU A 115 8.85 -29.37 -1.34
CA GLU A 115 9.69 -30.55 -1.08
C GLU A 115 9.23 -31.78 -1.88
N LYS A 116 7.94 -32.08 -1.89
CA LYS A 116 7.35 -33.14 -2.70
C LYS A 116 7.60 -32.98 -4.19
N ASN A 117 7.67 -31.73 -4.67
CA ASN A 117 8.03 -31.43 -6.06
C ASN A 117 9.53 -31.61 -6.35
N GLY A 118 10.35 -31.90 -5.32
CA GLY A 118 11.79 -32.12 -5.45
C GLY A 118 12.62 -30.83 -5.54
N ASP A 119 12.05 -29.68 -5.17
CA ASP A 119 12.70 -28.37 -5.27
C ASP A 119 13.40 -27.92 -3.98
N ILE A 120 13.41 -28.76 -2.94
CA ILE A 120 14.10 -28.49 -1.67
C ILE A 120 15.21 -29.51 -1.46
N TYR A 121 16.40 -29.03 -1.08
CA TYR A 121 17.57 -29.89 -0.77
C TYR A 121 18.45 -29.27 0.31
N LYS A 122 19.23 -30.07 1.02
CA LYS A 122 20.22 -29.59 2.02
C LYS A 122 21.58 -29.34 1.39
N LYS A 123 22.27 -28.33 1.87
CA LYS A 123 23.62 -27.97 1.45
C LYS A 123 24.37 -27.24 2.57
N ASN A 124 25.65 -27.64 2.79
CA ASN A 124 26.58 -26.82 3.54
C ASN A 124 27.00 -25.62 2.71
N TYR A 125 26.93 -24.41 3.27
CA TYR A 125 27.31 -23.22 2.56
C TYR A 125 27.90 -22.14 3.46
N LYS A 126 28.67 -21.25 2.83
CA LYS A 126 29.23 -20.06 3.46
C LYS A 126 28.83 -18.84 2.66
N VAL A 127 28.15 -17.91 3.31
CA VAL A 127 27.62 -16.71 2.65
C VAL A 127 27.86 -15.47 3.47
N LYS A 128 27.93 -14.34 2.78
CA LYS A 128 27.83 -13.00 3.34
C LYS A 128 26.37 -12.65 3.54
N TYR A 129 25.97 -12.24 4.76
CA TYR A 129 24.60 -11.99 5.12
C TYR A 129 24.41 -10.58 5.67
N CYS A 130 23.44 -9.85 5.14
CA CYS A 130 23.04 -8.55 5.65
C CYS A 130 21.81 -8.69 6.58
N VAL A 131 22.01 -8.53 7.88
CA VAL A 131 20.92 -8.59 8.87
C VAL A 131 19.86 -7.51 8.60
N GLY A 132 20.26 -6.36 8.09
CA GLY A 132 19.33 -5.27 7.76
C GLY A 132 18.35 -5.60 6.62
N CYS A 133 18.82 -6.28 5.56
CA CYS A 133 17.97 -6.77 4.48
C CYS A 133 17.33 -8.11 4.79
N GLU A 134 17.91 -8.86 5.76
CA GLU A 134 17.70 -10.30 5.95
C GLU A 134 17.87 -11.08 4.65
N LEU A 135 18.94 -10.76 3.92
CA LEU A 135 19.28 -11.38 2.63
C LEU A 135 20.76 -11.73 2.55
N GLU A 136 21.02 -12.84 1.86
CA GLU A 136 22.36 -13.17 1.40
C GLU A 136 22.83 -12.13 0.38
N LYS A 137 24.14 -11.84 0.38
CA LYS A 137 24.76 -10.84 -0.48
C LYS A 137 25.92 -11.46 -1.25
N MET A 138 25.92 -11.27 -2.56
CA MET A 138 27.09 -11.54 -3.39
C MET A 138 28.10 -10.39 -3.27
N ASP A 139 29.37 -10.64 -3.56
CA ASP A 139 30.40 -9.59 -3.55
C ASP A 139 30.06 -8.42 -4.48
N SER A 140 29.41 -8.71 -5.62
CA SER A 140 28.93 -7.71 -6.57
C SER A 140 27.75 -6.83 -6.07
N GLU A 141 27.10 -7.22 -4.97
CA GLU A 141 26.00 -6.48 -4.33
C GLU A 141 26.49 -5.64 -3.14
N LEU A 142 27.79 -5.68 -2.83
CA LEU A 142 28.39 -4.94 -1.73
C LEU A 142 29.22 -3.75 -2.27
N GLU A 143 29.16 -2.64 -1.55
CA GLU A 143 30.00 -1.47 -1.76
C GLU A 143 30.95 -1.33 -0.56
N ASN A 144 32.25 -1.37 -0.80
CA ASN A 144 33.27 -1.35 0.28
C ASN A 144 32.99 -2.41 1.38
N GLU A 145 32.66 -3.63 0.97
CA GLU A 145 32.29 -4.76 1.85
C GLU A 145 31.03 -4.54 2.70
N LYS A 146 30.21 -3.53 2.39
CA LYS A 146 28.99 -3.19 3.11
C LYS A 146 27.76 -3.27 2.21
N CYS A 147 26.61 -3.49 2.81
CA CYS A 147 25.33 -3.41 2.12
C CYS A 147 24.99 -1.95 1.80
N PRO A 148 24.78 -1.55 0.53
CA PRO A 148 24.44 -0.16 0.18
C PRO A 148 23.12 0.32 0.81
N ILE A 149 22.19 -0.60 1.10
CA ILE A 149 20.92 -0.27 1.76
C ILE A 149 21.11 -0.06 3.28
N HIS A 150 22.09 -0.78 3.89
CA HIS A 150 22.38 -0.74 5.32
C HIS A 150 23.88 -0.53 5.60
N PRO A 151 24.44 0.64 5.21
CA PRO A 151 25.89 0.88 5.26
C PRO A 151 26.47 0.92 6.68
N ASN A 152 25.63 1.08 7.69
CA ASN A 152 26.02 1.11 9.10
C ASN A 152 26.03 -0.29 9.76
N LEU A 153 25.56 -1.33 9.08
CA LEU A 153 25.59 -2.71 9.56
C LEU A 153 26.76 -3.47 8.92
N GLN A 154 27.43 -4.27 9.75
CA GLN A 154 28.45 -5.20 9.25
C GLN A 154 27.78 -6.39 8.57
N ILE A 155 28.45 -6.90 7.53
CA ILE A 155 28.08 -8.16 6.89
C ILE A 155 28.54 -9.34 7.77
N GLU A 156 27.61 -10.22 8.07
CA GLU A 156 27.89 -11.44 8.85
C GLU A 156 28.23 -12.58 7.89
N LEU A 157 29.25 -13.38 8.28
CA LEU A 157 29.59 -14.62 7.57
C LEU A 157 28.81 -15.76 8.23
N ILE A 158 27.93 -16.40 7.47
CA ILE A 158 27.17 -17.58 7.89
C ILE A 158 27.80 -18.82 7.25
N GLU A 159 28.16 -19.80 8.05
CA GLU A 159 28.65 -21.11 7.63
C GLU A 159 27.86 -22.17 8.37
N GLU A 160 26.97 -22.87 7.63
CA GLU A 160 26.05 -23.85 8.19
C GLU A 160 25.41 -24.72 7.12
N GLU A 161 24.86 -25.89 7.52
CA GLU A 161 23.99 -26.67 6.66
C GLU A 161 22.59 -26.13 6.71
N ASN A 162 22.01 -25.76 5.57
CA ASN A 162 20.64 -25.29 5.46
C ASN A 162 19.91 -25.97 4.31
N TYR A 163 18.57 -25.83 4.32
CA TYR A 163 17.74 -26.16 3.18
C TYR A 163 17.78 -25.05 2.15
N PHE A 164 17.82 -25.45 0.88
CA PHE A 164 17.83 -24.59 -0.28
C PHE A 164 16.63 -24.85 -1.17
N PHE A 165 16.11 -23.81 -1.80
CA PHE A 165 15.11 -23.88 -2.86
C PHE A 165 15.81 -23.85 -4.23
N LYS A 166 15.47 -24.80 -5.13
CA LYS A 166 16.00 -24.89 -6.50
C LYS A 166 15.43 -23.79 -7.40
N TYR A 167 15.73 -22.54 -7.05
CA TYR A 167 15.24 -21.37 -7.75
C TYR A 167 15.72 -21.29 -9.20
N SER A 168 16.94 -21.77 -9.47
CA SER A 168 17.52 -21.84 -10.80
C SER A 168 16.66 -22.62 -11.81
N ASN A 169 15.90 -23.63 -11.35
CA ASN A 169 14.98 -24.42 -12.16
C ASN A 169 13.78 -23.62 -12.70
N TYR A 170 13.55 -22.42 -12.19
CA TYR A 170 12.39 -21.60 -12.53
C TYR A 170 12.68 -20.45 -13.47
N GLN A 171 13.93 -20.23 -13.89
CA GLN A 171 14.33 -19.15 -14.76
C GLN A 171 13.50 -19.09 -16.04
N GLU A 172 13.49 -20.15 -16.84
CA GLU A 172 12.77 -20.21 -18.11
C GLU A 172 11.25 -20.13 -17.91
N LYS A 173 10.72 -20.73 -16.83
CA LYS A 173 9.30 -20.67 -16.50
C LYS A 173 8.86 -19.24 -16.14
N LEU A 174 9.69 -18.49 -15.39
CA LEU A 174 9.43 -17.10 -15.03
C LEU A 174 9.51 -16.19 -16.26
N LEU A 175 10.51 -16.37 -17.12
CA LEU A 175 10.62 -15.60 -18.37
C LEU A 175 9.40 -15.81 -19.26
N ALA A 176 8.99 -17.07 -19.43
CA ALA A 176 7.78 -17.40 -20.19
C ALA A 176 6.49 -16.83 -19.55
N PHE A 177 6.43 -16.80 -18.22
CA PHE A 177 5.33 -16.18 -17.47
C PHE A 177 5.29 -14.66 -17.71
N TYR A 178 6.43 -13.99 -17.66
CA TYR A 178 6.52 -12.53 -17.89
C TYR A 178 6.16 -12.15 -19.33
N GLU A 179 6.52 -12.96 -20.32
CA GLU A 179 6.15 -12.72 -21.71
C GLU A 179 4.63 -12.79 -21.92
N LYS A 180 3.97 -13.74 -21.28
CA LYS A 180 2.51 -13.90 -21.33
C LYS A 180 1.76 -12.82 -20.55
N ASN A 181 2.40 -12.14 -19.62
CA ASN A 181 1.80 -11.19 -18.70
C ASN A 181 2.56 -9.84 -18.68
N PRO A 182 2.49 -9.05 -19.78
CA PRO A 182 3.29 -7.84 -19.95
C PRO A 182 3.01 -6.72 -18.92
N ASN A 183 1.90 -6.80 -18.20
CA ASN A 183 1.50 -5.87 -17.14
C ASN A 183 1.57 -6.50 -15.74
N PHE A 184 2.34 -7.58 -15.58
CA PHE A 184 2.42 -8.29 -14.31
C PHE A 184 3.05 -7.43 -13.21
N VAL A 185 4.10 -6.67 -13.52
CA VAL A 185 4.73 -5.73 -12.59
C VAL A 185 4.56 -4.30 -13.10
N ILE A 186 4.11 -3.43 -12.22
CA ILE A 186 3.97 -1.98 -12.45
C ILE A 186 4.89 -1.25 -11.46
N PRO A 187 5.68 -0.25 -11.90
CA PRO A 187 5.79 0.31 -13.25
C PRO A 187 6.63 -0.56 -14.20
N GLN A 188 6.55 -0.25 -15.48
CA GLN A 188 7.29 -0.97 -16.53
C GLN A 188 8.81 -0.96 -16.31
N THR A 189 9.36 0.09 -15.70
CA THR A 189 10.79 0.16 -15.33
C THR A 189 11.18 -0.95 -14.36
N LYS A 190 10.35 -1.24 -13.36
CA LYS A 190 10.54 -2.34 -12.41
C LYS A 190 10.30 -3.71 -13.04
N PHE A 191 9.38 -3.78 -13.98
CA PHE A 191 9.21 -5.00 -14.75
C PHE A 191 10.44 -5.33 -15.63
N ASN A 192 11.01 -4.32 -16.28
CA ASN A 192 12.24 -4.51 -17.05
C ASN A 192 13.40 -4.92 -16.14
N GLU A 193 13.54 -4.31 -14.96
CA GLU A 193 14.56 -4.63 -13.97
C GLU A 193 14.50 -6.10 -13.56
N ILE A 194 13.33 -6.62 -13.20
CA ILE A 194 13.20 -8.02 -12.77
C ILE A 194 13.36 -9.02 -13.93
N LYS A 195 12.95 -8.65 -15.15
CA LYS A 195 13.19 -9.47 -16.34
C LYS A 195 14.68 -9.60 -16.62
N GLU A 196 15.42 -8.52 -16.59
CA GLU A 196 16.88 -8.54 -16.78
C GLU A 196 17.60 -9.26 -15.65
N PHE A 197 17.16 -9.10 -14.40
CA PHE A 197 17.65 -9.90 -13.28
C PHE A 197 17.46 -11.40 -13.54
N THR A 198 16.27 -11.80 -13.96
CA THR A 198 15.95 -13.23 -14.23
C THR A 198 16.77 -13.78 -15.39
N LYS A 199 17.00 -13.01 -16.47
CA LYS A 199 17.81 -13.41 -17.63
C LYS A 199 19.31 -13.67 -17.29
N ARG A 200 19.84 -12.93 -16.31
CA ARG A 200 21.26 -13.06 -15.90
C ARG A 200 21.58 -14.40 -15.23
N GLY A 201 20.58 -15.18 -14.88
CA GLY A 201 20.71 -16.46 -14.20
C GLY A 201 20.25 -16.41 -12.75
N LEU A 202 19.31 -17.28 -12.40
CA LEU A 202 18.82 -17.43 -11.04
C LEU A 202 19.70 -18.42 -10.27
N GLN A 203 19.98 -18.10 -9.02
CA GLN A 203 20.73 -18.96 -8.12
C GLN A 203 19.85 -19.46 -6.99
N ASP A 204 20.02 -20.73 -6.62
CA ASP A 204 19.34 -21.32 -5.49
C ASP A 204 19.66 -20.55 -4.22
N PHE A 205 18.68 -20.38 -3.36
CA PHE A 205 18.81 -19.61 -2.12
C PHE A 205 18.41 -20.44 -0.90
N SER A 206 18.99 -20.10 0.25
CA SER A 206 18.68 -20.75 1.52
C SER A 206 17.29 -20.38 2.01
N ILE A 207 16.52 -21.39 2.42
CA ILE A 207 15.14 -21.27 2.91
C ILE A 207 14.97 -21.72 4.37
N SER A 208 16.07 -22.01 5.08
CA SER A 208 16.04 -22.32 6.51
C SER A 208 17.22 -21.69 7.25
N ARG A 209 17.16 -21.77 8.57
CA ARG A 209 18.24 -21.42 9.49
C ARG A 209 18.31 -22.46 10.61
N LEU A 210 19.50 -22.67 11.13
CA LEU A 210 19.67 -23.53 12.30
C LEU A 210 18.98 -22.91 13.52
N LYS A 211 18.14 -23.69 14.17
CA LYS A 211 17.34 -23.26 15.34
C LYS A 211 18.23 -22.83 16.51
N GLU A 212 19.43 -23.40 16.66
CA GLU A 212 20.37 -23.00 17.71
C GLU A 212 20.89 -21.56 17.53
N LYS A 213 20.96 -21.07 16.27
CA LYS A 213 21.41 -19.69 15.95
C LYS A 213 20.25 -18.73 15.83
N MET A 214 19.08 -19.19 15.40
CA MET A 214 17.85 -18.43 15.26
C MET A 214 16.65 -19.25 15.74
N PRO A 215 16.32 -19.22 17.03
CA PRO A 215 15.26 -20.06 17.59
C PRO A 215 13.85 -19.57 17.32
N TRP A 216 13.68 -18.42 16.65
CA TRP A 216 12.39 -17.76 16.39
C TRP A 216 12.02 -17.77 14.91
N GLY A 217 11.14 -18.69 14.51
CA GLY A 217 10.66 -18.91 13.14
C GLY A 217 9.73 -20.11 13.08
N VAL A 218 9.08 -20.31 11.93
CA VAL A 218 8.23 -21.49 11.67
C VAL A 218 9.11 -22.75 11.64
N PRO A 219 8.82 -23.80 12.44
CA PRO A 219 9.58 -25.05 12.39
C PRO A 219 9.51 -25.71 11.02
N VAL A 220 10.65 -26.21 10.52
CA VAL A 220 10.71 -26.98 9.29
C VAL A 220 10.02 -28.33 9.51
N PRO A 221 9.09 -28.74 8.63
CA PRO A 221 8.42 -30.05 8.78
C PRO A 221 9.39 -31.22 8.78
N GLY A 222 9.36 -32.02 9.83
CA GLY A 222 10.22 -33.22 9.96
C GLY A 222 11.66 -32.97 10.35
N ASP A 223 12.03 -31.72 10.68
CA ASP A 223 13.39 -31.38 11.13
C ASP A 223 13.37 -30.34 12.25
N ASP A 224 13.49 -30.80 13.50
CA ASP A 224 13.47 -29.97 14.70
C ASP A 224 14.71 -29.07 14.88
N LYS A 225 15.75 -29.29 14.05
CA LYS A 225 16.99 -28.49 14.10
C LYS A 225 16.92 -27.21 13.28
N HIS A 226 15.92 -27.08 12.43
CA HIS A 226 15.78 -25.95 11.53
C HIS A 226 14.45 -25.20 11.72
N VAL A 227 14.49 -23.91 11.47
CA VAL A 227 13.32 -23.06 11.27
C VAL A 227 13.33 -22.50 9.85
N MET A 228 12.16 -22.19 9.32
CA MET A 228 12.04 -21.58 8.00
C MET A 228 12.69 -20.19 7.99
N TYR A 229 13.33 -19.87 6.88
CA TYR A 229 13.81 -18.52 6.61
C TYR A 229 12.64 -17.57 6.41
N VAL A 230 12.74 -16.37 6.98
CA VAL A 230 11.64 -15.41 7.10
C VAL A 230 10.87 -15.14 5.80
N TRP A 231 11.54 -15.02 4.66
CA TRP A 231 10.85 -14.80 3.38
C TRP A 231 10.06 -16.05 2.90
N THR A 232 10.51 -17.24 3.22
CA THR A 232 9.79 -18.49 2.89
C THR A 232 8.51 -18.62 3.70
N ASP A 233 8.48 -18.04 4.87
CA ASP A 233 7.35 -17.94 5.78
C ASP A 233 6.45 -16.75 5.38
N ALA A 234 6.96 -15.52 5.44
CA ALA A 234 6.19 -14.30 5.27
C ALA A 234 5.42 -14.24 3.93
N LEU A 235 6.00 -14.71 2.82
CA LEU A 235 5.34 -14.71 1.51
C LEU A 235 4.10 -15.59 1.45
N VAL A 236 4.02 -16.66 2.27
CA VAL A 236 2.84 -17.52 2.35
C VAL A 236 1.65 -16.79 2.97
N SER A 237 1.86 -15.67 3.69
CA SER A 237 0.78 -14.87 4.26
C SER A 237 -0.24 -14.41 3.21
N TYR A 238 0.19 -14.19 1.99
CA TYR A 238 -0.70 -13.76 0.90
C TYR A 238 -1.78 -14.77 0.55
N ILE A 239 -1.55 -16.04 0.78
CA ILE A 239 -2.54 -17.10 0.55
C ILE A 239 -3.16 -17.62 1.85
N SER A 240 -2.40 -17.66 2.95
CA SER A 240 -2.95 -18.07 4.24
C SER A 240 -4.01 -17.08 4.77
N ALA A 241 -3.88 -15.79 4.45
CA ALA A 241 -4.93 -14.78 4.72
C ALA A 241 -6.28 -15.12 4.07
N LEU A 242 -6.28 -15.89 2.99
CA LEU A 242 -7.47 -16.44 2.34
C LEU A 242 -7.90 -17.80 2.91
N GLY A 243 -7.28 -18.22 4.02
CA GLY A 243 -7.57 -19.49 4.69
C GLY A 243 -6.96 -20.71 3.99
N TRP A 244 -6.07 -20.55 3.02
CA TRP A 244 -5.35 -21.66 2.41
C TRP A 244 -4.45 -22.35 3.47
N PRO A 245 -4.33 -23.68 3.49
CA PRO A 245 -4.94 -24.67 2.58
C PRO A 245 -6.33 -25.17 2.99
N GLU A 246 -6.83 -24.77 4.15
CA GLU A 246 -8.06 -25.33 4.77
C GLU A 246 -9.33 -24.78 4.09
N ASN A 247 -9.43 -23.46 3.90
CA ASN A 247 -10.58 -22.81 3.25
C ASN A 247 -10.38 -22.71 1.73
N LYS A 248 -10.47 -23.86 1.05
CA LYS A 248 -10.30 -23.91 -0.42
C LYS A 248 -11.26 -23.00 -1.18
N LYS A 249 -12.48 -22.80 -0.66
CA LYS A 249 -13.50 -21.99 -1.35
C LYS A 249 -13.08 -20.51 -1.37
N GLN A 250 -12.70 -19.93 -0.24
CA GLN A 250 -12.27 -18.54 -0.18
C GLN A 250 -11.00 -18.30 -1.01
N PHE A 251 -10.03 -19.23 -0.91
CA PHE A 251 -8.82 -19.18 -1.72
C PHE A 251 -9.16 -19.18 -3.22
N ILE A 252 -9.97 -20.12 -3.72
CA ILE A 252 -10.34 -20.19 -5.16
C ILE A 252 -11.15 -18.95 -5.59
N ASP A 253 -11.99 -18.42 -4.71
CA ASP A 253 -12.83 -17.26 -5.01
C ASP A 253 -12.00 -15.97 -5.18
N PHE A 254 -10.90 -15.79 -4.43
CA PHE A 254 -10.15 -14.54 -4.38
C PHE A 254 -8.73 -14.62 -4.97
N TRP A 255 -8.08 -15.79 -4.96
CA TRP A 255 -6.78 -15.95 -5.58
C TRP A 255 -6.91 -16.28 -7.08
N PRO A 256 -6.07 -15.72 -7.98
CA PRO A 256 -4.88 -14.90 -7.72
C PRO A 256 -5.18 -13.44 -7.39
N GLY A 257 -4.44 -12.92 -6.40
CA GLY A 257 -4.55 -11.56 -5.91
C GLY A 257 -3.52 -10.60 -6.44
N MET A 258 -3.77 -9.32 -6.21
CA MET A 258 -2.84 -8.23 -6.47
C MET A 258 -2.00 -7.93 -5.22
N GLN A 259 -0.72 -7.59 -5.41
CA GLN A 259 0.20 -7.22 -4.33
C GLN A 259 0.71 -5.79 -4.52
N VAL A 260 0.76 -5.04 -3.41
CA VAL A 260 1.40 -3.71 -3.34
C VAL A 260 2.65 -3.85 -2.50
N ALA A 261 3.79 -3.35 -2.97
CA ALA A 261 5.07 -3.55 -2.32
C ALA A 261 6.04 -2.38 -2.57
N GLY A 262 6.90 -2.11 -1.60
CA GLY A 262 8.03 -1.21 -1.78
C GLY A 262 9.08 -1.74 -2.74
N LYS A 263 9.86 -0.85 -3.34
CA LYS A 263 10.86 -1.17 -4.38
C LYS A 263 11.96 -2.15 -3.93
N ASP A 264 12.24 -2.24 -2.64
CA ASP A 264 13.17 -3.19 -2.04
C ASP A 264 12.66 -4.65 -2.04
N ASN A 265 11.35 -4.83 -2.19
CA ASN A 265 10.68 -6.12 -2.25
C ASN A 265 10.48 -6.65 -3.68
N LEU A 266 10.97 -5.95 -4.71
CA LEU A 266 10.75 -6.30 -6.12
C LEU A 266 11.14 -7.76 -6.40
N ARG A 267 12.34 -8.19 -5.99
CA ARG A 267 12.86 -9.53 -6.23
C ARG A 267 12.04 -10.61 -5.54
N GLN A 268 11.70 -10.37 -4.27
CA GLN A 268 10.93 -11.31 -3.45
C GLN A 268 9.52 -11.51 -4.01
N GLN A 269 8.83 -10.41 -4.34
CA GLN A 269 7.45 -10.44 -4.80
C GLN A 269 7.29 -10.97 -6.21
N SER A 270 8.09 -10.44 -7.13
CA SER A 270 7.86 -10.67 -8.56
C SER A 270 8.64 -11.84 -9.15
N SER A 271 9.59 -12.43 -8.41
CA SER A 271 10.39 -13.55 -8.88
C SER A 271 10.42 -14.72 -7.90
N MET A 272 10.95 -14.53 -6.67
CA MET A 272 11.06 -15.61 -5.69
C MET A 272 9.71 -16.23 -5.34
N TRP A 273 8.73 -15.38 -4.94
CA TRP A 273 7.38 -15.82 -4.62
C TRP A 273 6.71 -16.55 -5.80
N GLN A 274 6.87 -16.01 -7.01
CA GLN A 274 6.27 -16.60 -8.20
C GLN A 274 6.87 -18.01 -8.51
N ALA A 275 8.17 -18.18 -8.36
CA ALA A 275 8.83 -19.48 -8.49
C ALA A 275 8.36 -20.47 -7.42
N MET A 276 8.22 -20.01 -6.18
CA MET A 276 7.73 -20.83 -5.07
C MET A 276 6.26 -21.26 -5.28
N LEU A 277 5.40 -20.37 -5.78
CA LEU A 277 4.03 -20.72 -6.15
C LEU A 277 3.98 -21.79 -7.25
N MET A 278 4.82 -21.64 -8.29
CA MET A 278 4.94 -22.65 -9.36
C MET A 278 5.37 -24.01 -8.79
N SER A 279 6.32 -24.02 -7.85
CA SER A 279 6.78 -25.23 -7.16
C SER A 279 5.67 -25.89 -6.33
N ALA A 280 4.90 -25.09 -5.60
CA ALA A 280 3.79 -25.58 -4.79
C ALA A 280 2.55 -26.00 -5.63
N GLY A 281 2.60 -25.84 -6.97
CA GLY A 281 1.47 -26.14 -7.87
C GLY A 281 0.29 -25.17 -7.69
N LEU A 282 0.58 -23.92 -7.34
CA LEU A 282 -0.42 -22.87 -7.13
C LEU A 282 -0.36 -21.81 -8.23
N PRO A 283 -1.48 -21.13 -8.56
CA PRO A 283 -1.47 -20.02 -9.51
C PRO A 283 -0.57 -18.88 -9.05
N ASN A 284 0.12 -18.23 -9.97
CA ASN A 284 0.88 -17.02 -9.71
C ASN A 284 -0.03 -15.85 -9.32
N SER A 285 0.53 -14.81 -8.68
CA SER A 285 -0.17 -13.55 -8.38
C SER A 285 -0.70 -12.91 -9.66
N SER A 286 -1.79 -12.14 -9.57
CA SER A 286 -2.39 -11.49 -10.75
C SER A 286 -1.58 -10.29 -11.23
N GLN A 287 -1.09 -9.47 -10.31
CA GLN A 287 -0.32 -8.26 -10.58
C GLN A 287 0.44 -7.81 -9.36
N ILE A 288 1.57 -7.13 -9.56
CA ILE A 288 2.38 -6.53 -8.50
C ILE A 288 2.60 -5.06 -8.82
N PHE A 289 2.19 -4.20 -7.90
CA PHE A 289 2.48 -2.78 -7.94
C PHE A 289 3.66 -2.46 -7.02
N ILE A 290 4.73 -1.88 -7.59
CA ILE A 290 5.95 -1.50 -6.88
C ILE A 290 6.00 0.01 -6.73
N HIS A 291 5.93 0.49 -5.49
CA HIS A 291 6.02 1.91 -5.18
C HIS A 291 7.44 2.32 -4.76
N GLY A 292 7.71 3.64 -4.86
CA GLY A 292 8.96 4.26 -4.38
C GLY A 292 9.01 4.37 -2.85
N PHE A 293 10.12 4.86 -2.34
CA PHE A 293 10.27 5.17 -0.91
C PHE A 293 9.84 6.60 -0.60
N ILE A 294 9.60 6.85 0.68
CA ILE A 294 9.44 8.19 1.20
C ILE A 294 10.60 8.51 2.16
N THR A 295 11.27 9.61 1.91
CA THR A 295 12.33 10.18 2.77
C THR A 295 11.76 11.29 3.63
N ALA A 296 12.51 11.74 4.62
CA ALA A 296 12.18 12.89 5.45
C ALA A 296 13.34 13.88 5.41
N GLY A 297 13.12 15.06 4.79
CA GLY A 297 14.17 16.07 4.58
C GLY A 297 15.31 15.55 3.72
N GLY A 298 15.01 14.80 2.65
CA GLY A 298 15.99 14.24 1.71
C GLY A 298 16.79 13.05 2.24
N GLN A 299 16.48 12.54 3.45
CA GLN A 299 17.21 11.44 4.08
C GLN A 299 16.29 10.25 4.36
N LYS A 300 16.84 9.03 4.29
CA LYS A 300 16.12 7.82 4.72
C LYS A 300 15.73 7.96 6.20
N MET A 301 14.47 7.68 6.51
CA MET A 301 13.99 7.70 7.90
C MET A 301 14.70 6.64 8.73
N SER A 302 15.24 7.06 9.88
CA SER A 302 15.81 6.15 10.87
C SER A 302 15.65 6.71 12.29
N LYS A 303 15.51 5.83 13.29
CA LYS A 303 15.43 6.24 14.68
C LYS A 303 16.71 6.95 15.16
N SER A 304 17.87 6.54 14.65
CA SER A 304 19.16 7.15 15.01
C SER A 304 19.33 8.58 14.51
N LEU A 305 18.64 8.95 13.43
CA LEU A 305 18.62 10.31 12.87
C LEU A 305 17.50 11.18 13.47
N GLY A 306 16.56 10.58 14.22
CA GLY A 306 15.42 11.30 14.78
C GLY A 306 14.45 11.89 13.74
N ASN A 307 14.52 11.44 12.49
CA ASN A 307 13.74 11.96 11.36
C ASN A 307 12.56 11.05 10.98
N VAL A 308 12.17 10.12 11.85
CA VAL A 308 11.01 9.25 11.60
C VAL A 308 9.72 10.06 11.74
N ILE A 309 8.89 10.04 10.72
CA ILE A 309 7.60 10.72 10.72
C ILE A 309 6.52 9.73 11.17
N ASP A 310 5.90 10.05 12.30
CA ASP A 310 4.82 9.28 12.91
C ASP A 310 3.47 9.63 12.24
N PRO A 311 2.77 8.66 11.62
CA PRO A 311 1.47 8.90 10.99
C PRO A 311 0.37 9.27 12.00
N PHE A 312 0.44 8.80 13.25
CA PHE A 312 -0.56 9.11 14.28
C PHE A 312 -0.48 10.58 14.70
N GLU A 313 0.75 11.10 14.89
CA GLU A 313 0.94 12.51 15.22
C GLU A 313 0.53 13.43 14.06
N LEU A 314 0.80 13.03 12.81
CA LEU A 314 0.31 13.77 11.66
C LEU A 314 -1.22 13.84 11.60
N VAL A 315 -1.88 12.70 11.80
CA VAL A 315 -3.35 12.63 11.80
C VAL A 315 -3.95 13.46 12.93
N LYS A 316 -3.37 13.37 14.12
CA LYS A 316 -3.80 14.15 15.29
C LYS A 316 -3.70 15.66 15.02
N LYS A 317 -2.65 16.10 14.34
CA LYS A 317 -2.41 17.54 14.05
C LYS A 317 -3.24 18.06 12.87
N TYR A 318 -3.39 17.27 11.81
CA TYR A 318 -3.88 17.76 10.53
C TYR A 318 -5.17 17.07 10.04
N GLY A 319 -5.56 15.97 10.67
CA GLY A 319 -6.69 15.15 10.26
C GLY A 319 -6.33 14.08 9.21
N ILE A 320 -7.16 13.04 9.15
CA ILE A 320 -6.93 11.83 8.34
C ILE A 320 -6.78 12.18 6.86
N ASP A 321 -7.76 12.89 6.30
CA ASP A 321 -7.80 13.16 4.86
C ASP A 321 -6.69 14.10 4.40
N ALA A 322 -6.15 14.95 5.27
CA ALA A 322 -5.00 15.79 4.95
C ALA A 322 -3.73 14.94 4.78
N VAL A 323 -3.53 13.94 5.65
CA VAL A 323 -2.41 12.99 5.55
C VAL A 323 -2.55 12.13 4.29
N ARG A 324 -3.75 11.58 4.04
CA ARG A 324 -4.05 10.81 2.82
C ARG A 324 -3.80 11.65 1.57
N TYR A 325 -4.29 12.90 1.55
CA TYR A 325 -4.10 13.80 0.42
C TYR A 325 -2.64 14.02 0.10
N TYR A 326 -1.83 14.38 1.11
CA TYR A 326 -0.42 14.64 0.91
C TYR A 326 0.30 13.43 0.31
N LEU A 327 0.12 12.25 0.90
CA LEU A 327 0.77 11.02 0.47
C LEU A 327 0.37 10.57 -0.94
N LEU A 328 -0.86 10.86 -1.34
CA LEU A 328 -1.37 10.47 -2.66
C LEU A 328 -1.17 11.56 -3.73
N ARG A 329 -1.04 12.84 -3.32
CA ARG A 329 -0.97 13.97 -4.25
C ARG A 329 0.45 14.47 -4.48
N GLU A 330 1.24 14.60 -3.40
CA GLU A 330 2.61 15.12 -3.48
C GLU A 330 3.61 14.04 -3.90
N ILE A 331 3.42 12.80 -3.42
CA ILE A 331 4.34 11.70 -3.70
C ILE A 331 3.93 11.01 -5.00
N THR A 332 4.81 11.00 -5.99
CA THR A 332 4.63 10.20 -7.21
C THR A 332 4.71 8.72 -6.84
N PRO A 333 3.66 7.90 -7.11
CA PRO A 333 3.58 6.55 -6.57
C PRO A 333 4.77 5.64 -6.91
N THR A 334 5.33 5.78 -8.11
CA THR A 334 6.41 4.90 -8.63
C THR A 334 7.82 5.45 -8.45
N GLU A 335 7.95 6.62 -7.81
CA GLU A 335 9.22 7.31 -7.59
C GLU A 335 9.45 7.53 -6.09
N ASP A 336 10.70 7.80 -5.72
CA ASP A 336 10.99 8.21 -4.35
C ASP A 336 10.46 9.63 -4.10
N GLY A 337 9.81 9.81 -2.98
CA GLY A 337 9.30 11.11 -2.56
C GLY A 337 9.95 11.61 -1.28
N ASP A 338 9.76 12.88 -0.98
CA ASP A 338 10.29 13.49 0.23
C ASP A 338 9.21 14.21 1.03
N PHE A 339 9.13 13.89 2.31
CA PHE A 339 8.24 14.55 3.24
C PHE A 339 8.96 15.72 3.92
N THR A 340 8.32 16.91 3.88
CA THR A 340 8.65 18.02 4.76
C THR A 340 7.36 18.65 5.28
N TYR A 341 7.38 19.15 6.52
CA TYR A 341 6.23 19.86 7.10
C TYR A 341 5.86 21.10 6.31
N GLU A 342 6.85 21.80 5.74
CA GLU A 342 6.63 22.99 4.91
C GLU A 342 5.79 22.64 3.68
N LYS A 343 6.18 21.62 2.89
CA LYS A 343 5.40 21.15 1.73
C LYS A 343 4.02 20.67 2.13
N PHE A 344 3.94 19.97 3.27
CA PHE A 344 2.66 19.47 3.78
C PHE A 344 1.69 20.62 4.08
N GLU A 345 2.12 21.61 4.87
CA GLU A 345 1.30 22.76 5.26
C GLU A 345 0.99 23.68 4.07
N GLN A 346 1.90 23.80 3.11
CA GLN A 346 1.65 24.50 1.84
C GLN A 346 0.51 23.82 1.07
N ARG A 347 0.57 22.49 0.86
CA ARG A 347 -0.50 21.74 0.18
C ARG A 347 -1.81 21.79 0.94
N TYR A 348 -1.76 21.65 2.25
CA TYR A 348 -2.94 21.77 3.09
C TYR A 348 -3.65 23.12 2.90
N ASN A 349 -2.92 24.22 2.99
CA ASN A 349 -3.51 25.55 2.90
C ASN A 349 -3.95 25.92 1.48
N SER A 350 -3.15 25.55 0.44
CA SER A 350 -3.48 25.88 -0.94
C SER A 350 -4.60 25.02 -1.50
N ASP A 351 -4.47 23.71 -1.36
CA ASP A 351 -5.30 22.76 -2.10
C ASP A 351 -6.53 22.35 -1.29
N LEU A 352 -6.38 22.09 0.01
CA LEU A 352 -7.50 21.65 0.86
C LEU A 352 -8.29 22.84 1.38
N ALA A 353 -7.68 23.72 2.17
CA ALA A 353 -8.40 24.85 2.78
C ALA A 353 -8.80 25.89 1.73
N GLY A 354 -7.87 26.29 0.84
CA GLY A 354 -8.10 27.29 -0.21
C GLY A 354 -8.85 26.77 -1.44
N GLY A 355 -8.74 25.47 -1.74
CA GLY A 355 -9.41 24.80 -2.85
C GLY A 355 -10.77 24.24 -2.47
N ILE A 356 -10.84 22.90 -2.25
CA ILE A 356 -12.13 22.22 -2.03
C ILE A 356 -12.88 22.75 -0.81
N GLY A 357 -12.20 23.07 0.28
CA GLY A 357 -12.82 23.63 1.50
C GLY A 357 -13.51 24.95 1.23
N ASN A 358 -12.85 25.88 0.54
CA ASN A 358 -13.42 27.17 0.16
C ASN A 358 -14.58 27.01 -0.84
N LEU A 359 -14.43 26.19 -1.89
CA LEU A 359 -15.49 25.95 -2.86
C LEU A 359 -16.76 25.42 -2.20
N VAL A 360 -16.66 24.44 -1.31
CA VAL A 360 -17.79 23.86 -0.58
C VAL A 360 -18.45 24.92 0.31
N ALA A 361 -17.68 25.58 1.17
CA ALA A 361 -18.22 26.59 2.10
C ALA A 361 -18.95 27.71 1.37
N ARG A 362 -18.34 28.26 0.31
CA ARG A 362 -18.92 29.32 -0.51
C ARG A 362 -20.18 28.87 -1.23
N THR A 363 -20.20 27.73 -1.84
CA THR A 363 -21.34 27.18 -2.57
C THR A 363 -22.52 26.93 -1.63
N ILE A 364 -22.30 26.30 -0.47
CA ILE A 364 -23.33 26.00 0.50
C ILE A 364 -23.93 27.29 1.08
N THR A 365 -23.10 28.28 1.42
CA THR A 365 -23.56 29.58 1.90
C THR A 365 -24.47 30.28 0.88
N LEU A 366 -24.10 30.27 -0.40
CA LEU A 366 -24.92 30.85 -1.47
C LEU A 366 -26.19 30.02 -1.72
N ALA A 367 -26.12 28.70 -1.63
CA ALA A 367 -27.29 27.83 -1.76
C ALA A 367 -28.33 28.06 -0.67
N GLN A 368 -27.88 28.31 0.57
CA GLN A 368 -28.77 28.73 1.68
C GLN A 368 -29.43 30.09 1.42
N LYS A 369 -28.60 31.08 1.04
CA LYS A 369 -29.10 32.45 0.76
C LYS A 369 -30.13 32.48 -0.37
N LEU A 370 -29.94 31.66 -1.40
CA LEU A 370 -30.83 31.55 -2.57
C LEU A 370 -31.96 30.52 -2.37
N GLN A 371 -32.06 29.89 -1.19
CA GLN A 371 -33.08 28.89 -0.82
C GLN A 371 -33.21 27.74 -1.82
N ILE A 372 -32.08 27.25 -2.35
CA ILE A 372 -32.07 26.18 -3.34
C ILE A 372 -32.35 24.82 -2.66
N THR A 373 -33.53 24.27 -2.96
CA THR A 373 -33.97 22.96 -2.43
C THR A 373 -33.64 21.80 -3.35
N ASN A 374 -33.72 21.99 -4.68
CA ASN A 374 -33.41 20.98 -5.68
C ASN A 374 -32.35 21.51 -6.66
N HIS A 375 -31.27 20.73 -6.84
CA HIS A 375 -30.12 21.09 -7.70
C HIS A 375 -29.95 20.14 -8.88
N LYS A 376 -30.90 19.24 -9.16
CA LYS A 376 -30.76 18.21 -10.21
C LYS A 376 -31.55 18.50 -11.48
N SER A 377 -32.40 19.57 -11.49
CA SER A 377 -33.18 19.98 -12.66
C SER A 377 -32.39 20.98 -13.51
N GLN A 378 -32.21 20.71 -14.79
CA GLN A 378 -31.60 21.61 -15.79
C GLN A 378 -30.11 21.95 -15.56
N ILE A 379 -29.29 20.95 -15.31
CA ILE A 379 -27.83 21.15 -15.20
C ILE A 379 -27.23 21.53 -16.57
N ASN A 380 -26.36 22.53 -16.56
CA ASN A 380 -25.64 23.01 -17.72
C ASN A 380 -24.82 21.89 -18.37
N GLN A 381 -24.94 21.76 -19.69
CA GLN A 381 -24.30 20.72 -20.45
C GLN A 381 -22.78 20.72 -20.31
N LYS A 382 -22.14 21.89 -20.13
CA LYS A 382 -20.69 22.00 -19.89
C LYS A 382 -20.26 21.27 -18.59
N PHE A 383 -21.06 21.36 -17.52
CA PHE A 383 -20.79 20.64 -16.26
C PHE A 383 -20.90 19.14 -16.44
N LYS A 384 -21.93 18.65 -17.15
CA LYS A 384 -22.09 17.22 -17.43
C LYS A 384 -20.90 16.64 -18.19
N ILE A 385 -20.45 17.36 -19.23
CA ILE A 385 -19.29 16.95 -20.03
C ILE A 385 -18.03 16.92 -19.15
N GLN A 386 -17.74 18.00 -18.42
CA GLN A 386 -16.55 18.13 -17.58
C GLN A 386 -16.50 17.03 -16.50
N ILE A 387 -17.64 16.71 -15.87
CA ILE A 387 -17.74 15.65 -14.86
C ILE A 387 -17.46 14.28 -15.49
N ILE A 388 -18.05 13.96 -16.63
CA ILE A 388 -17.83 12.67 -17.34
C ILE A 388 -16.36 12.51 -17.73
N GLU A 389 -15.73 13.56 -18.25
CA GLU A 389 -14.31 13.56 -18.60
C GLU A 389 -13.43 13.34 -17.35
N THR A 390 -13.75 14.02 -16.25
CA THR A 390 -13.04 13.84 -14.98
C THR A 390 -13.20 12.43 -14.45
N GLN A 391 -14.41 11.87 -14.45
CA GLN A 391 -14.66 10.48 -14.04
C GLN A 391 -13.84 9.48 -14.85
N LYS A 392 -13.79 9.65 -16.18
CA LYS A 392 -12.98 8.82 -17.07
C LYS A 392 -11.49 8.91 -16.75
N ASN A 393 -10.98 10.13 -16.58
CA ASN A 393 -9.57 10.38 -16.29
C ASN A 393 -9.16 9.81 -14.90
N VAL A 394 -9.97 10.05 -13.88
CA VAL A 394 -9.75 9.52 -12.53
C VAL A 394 -9.72 7.99 -12.56
N GLY A 395 -10.70 7.34 -13.18
CA GLY A 395 -10.75 5.89 -13.31
C GLY A 395 -9.51 5.33 -14.01
N LYS A 396 -9.14 5.93 -15.15
CA LYS A 396 -7.92 5.55 -15.89
C LYS A 396 -6.66 5.69 -15.04
N HIS A 397 -6.49 6.83 -14.35
CA HIS A 397 -5.29 7.07 -13.55
C HIS A 397 -5.20 6.13 -12.34
N ILE A 398 -6.32 5.77 -11.70
CA ILE A 398 -6.31 4.76 -10.62
C ILE A 398 -5.88 3.39 -11.18
N GLU A 399 -6.40 2.98 -12.34
CA GLU A 399 -6.02 1.70 -12.98
C GLU A 399 -4.55 1.67 -13.42
N GLU A 400 -3.96 2.84 -13.70
CA GLU A 400 -2.54 3.02 -14.02
C GLU A 400 -1.67 3.28 -12.77
N PHE A 401 -2.23 3.24 -11.56
CA PHE A 401 -1.55 3.57 -10.28
C PHE A 401 -0.98 4.98 -10.19
N LYS A 402 -1.53 5.92 -10.93
CA LYS A 402 -1.18 7.35 -10.96
C LYS A 402 -2.10 8.15 -10.05
N PHE A 403 -2.04 7.90 -8.74
CA PHE A 403 -2.96 8.51 -7.77
C PHE A 403 -2.85 10.02 -7.72
N ASN A 404 -1.64 10.56 -7.89
CA ASN A 404 -1.36 11.99 -7.98
C ASN A 404 -2.05 12.63 -9.19
N ASP A 405 -2.07 11.97 -10.36
CA ASP A 405 -2.76 12.46 -11.56
C ASP A 405 -4.28 12.32 -11.45
N ALA A 406 -4.76 11.26 -10.79
CA ALA A 406 -6.17 11.11 -10.49
C ALA A 406 -6.69 12.28 -9.62
N LEU A 407 -5.98 12.60 -8.54
CA LEU A 407 -6.29 13.76 -7.70
C LEU A 407 -6.16 15.08 -8.48
N LYS A 408 -5.14 15.23 -9.33
CA LYS A 408 -4.98 16.40 -10.20
C LYS A 408 -6.23 16.61 -11.06
N SER A 409 -6.77 15.55 -11.67
CA SER A 409 -7.99 15.64 -12.48
C SER A 409 -9.20 16.12 -11.67
N ILE A 410 -9.32 15.72 -10.40
CA ILE A 410 -10.38 16.24 -9.51
C ILE A 410 -10.14 17.72 -9.20
N TRP A 411 -8.90 18.15 -8.94
CA TRP A 411 -8.57 19.56 -8.68
C TRP A 411 -8.75 20.47 -9.91
N GLU A 412 -8.63 19.93 -11.12
CA GLU A 412 -9.00 20.63 -12.36
C GLU A 412 -10.50 20.90 -12.42
N LEU A 413 -11.34 19.95 -11.97
CA LEU A 413 -12.79 20.16 -11.85
C LEU A 413 -13.13 21.19 -10.76
N ILE A 414 -12.43 21.19 -9.62
CA ILE A 414 -12.56 22.22 -8.58
C ILE A 414 -12.26 23.61 -9.16
N SER A 415 -11.13 23.73 -9.87
CA SER A 415 -10.71 24.99 -10.50
C SER A 415 -11.71 25.48 -11.56
N PHE A 416 -12.30 24.55 -12.34
CA PHE A 416 -13.37 24.86 -13.28
C PHE A 416 -14.59 25.46 -12.57
N CYS A 417 -15.01 24.89 -11.44
CA CYS A 417 -16.13 25.42 -10.64
C CYS A 417 -15.81 26.79 -10.02
N ASP A 418 -14.60 26.98 -9.49
CA ASP A 418 -14.17 28.27 -8.94
C ASP A 418 -14.12 29.36 -10.00
N LYS A 419 -13.63 29.04 -11.19
CA LYS A 419 -13.63 29.98 -12.31
C LYS A 419 -15.06 30.35 -12.71
N TYR A 420 -15.95 29.37 -12.85
CA TYR A 420 -17.33 29.58 -13.23
C TYR A 420 -18.09 30.46 -12.22
N ILE A 421 -17.97 30.18 -10.91
CA ILE A 421 -18.64 30.98 -9.89
C ILE A 421 -18.12 32.44 -9.85
N ASN A 422 -16.82 32.64 -10.12
CA ASN A 422 -16.21 33.98 -10.16
C ASN A 422 -16.63 34.78 -11.41
N GLU A 423 -16.82 34.11 -12.56
CA GLU A 423 -17.28 34.74 -13.80
C GLU A 423 -18.77 35.08 -13.73
N GLN A 424 -19.60 34.18 -13.20
CA GLN A 424 -21.06 34.38 -13.12
C GLN A 424 -21.51 35.31 -11.99
N LYS A 425 -20.70 35.41 -10.91
CA LYS A 425 -20.94 36.28 -9.75
C LYS A 425 -22.36 36.16 -9.17
N PRO A 426 -22.79 34.96 -8.73
CA PRO A 426 -24.17 34.74 -8.26
C PRO A 426 -24.55 35.56 -7.00
N TRP A 427 -23.57 36.13 -6.30
CA TRP A 427 -23.79 37.02 -5.15
C TRP A 427 -24.28 38.42 -5.54
N GLU A 428 -24.21 38.82 -6.82
CA GLU A 428 -24.71 40.11 -7.32
C GLU A 428 -26.23 40.12 -7.54
N GLY A 429 -26.94 39.00 -7.28
CA GLY A 429 -28.40 38.92 -7.37
C GLY A 429 -28.93 38.79 -8.80
N LYS A 430 -28.13 38.27 -9.74
CA LYS A 430 -28.54 38.04 -11.12
C LYS A 430 -29.60 36.95 -11.22
N GLU A 431 -30.46 37.01 -12.25
CA GLU A 431 -31.53 36.03 -12.48
C GLU A 431 -31.07 34.59 -12.55
N ASN A 432 -29.87 34.32 -13.13
CA ASN A 432 -29.29 33.00 -13.25
C ASN A 432 -28.56 32.52 -11.99
N ALA A 433 -28.54 33.26 -10.88
CA ALA A 433 -27.75 32.88 -9.69
C ALA A 433 -28.11 31.49 -9.13
N SER A 434 -29.42 31.15 -9.14
CA SER A 434 -29.85 29.81 -8.67
C SER A 434 -29.41 28.69 -9.57
N GLU A 435 -29.36 28.88 -10.89
CA GLU A 435 -28.87 27.90 -11.86
C GLU A 435 -27.37 27.67 -11.69
N VAL A 436 -26.59 28.75 -11.57
CA VAL A 436 -25.14 28.71 -11.33
C VAL A 436 -24.80 27.88 -10.08
N ILE A 437 -25.49 28.15 -8.97
CA ILE A 437 -25.23 27.40 -7.73
C ILE A 437 -25.71 25.95 -7.83
N SER A 438 -26.80 25.67 -8.55
CA SER A 438 -27.29 24.32 -8.80
C SER A 438 -26.29 23.50 -9.61
N ASP A 439 -25.65 24.08 -10.63
CA ASP A 439 -24.57 23.44 -11.41
C ASP A 439 -23.39 23.06 -10.52
N ILE A 440 -22.97 23.96 -9.62
CA ILE A 440 -21.84 23.69 -8.73
C ILE A 440 -22.20 22.65 -7.65
N LEU A 441 -23.42 22.68 -7.09
CA LEU A 441 -23.91 21.66 -6.17
C LEU A 441 -23.92 20.28 -6.82
N PHE A 442 -24.34 20.19 -8.09
CA PHE A 442 -24.28 18.96 -8.86
C PHE A 442 -22.84 18.48 -9.07
N ALA A 443 -21.91 19.40 -9.37
CA ALA A 443 -20.49 19.07 -9.48
C ALA A 443 -19.91 18.60 -8.14
N LEU A 444 -20.22 19.24 -7.02
CA LEU A 444 -19.78 18.84 -5.67
C LEU A 444 -20.31 17.45 -5.29
N ASP A 445 -21.55 17.11 -5.63
CA ASP A 445 -22.10 15.77 -5.39
C ASP A 445 -21.32 14.69 -6.13
N ASN A 446 -20.94 14.95 -7.39
CA ASN A 446 -20.10 14.03 -8.20
C ASN A 446 -18.63 14.02 -7.74
N MET A 447 -18.05 15.17 -7.35
CA MET A 447 -16.71 15.23 -6.78
C MET A 447 -16.59 14.40 -5.51
N ALA A 448 -17.62 14.39 -4.67
CA ALA A 448 -17.62 13.56 -3.45
C ALA A 448 -17.46 12.08 -3.79
N ASP A 449 -18.16 11.57 -4.83
CA ASP A 449 -18.00 10.19 -5.29
C ASP A 449 -16.58 9.92 -5.80
N LEU A 450 -15.99 10.87 -6.53
CA LEU A 450 -14.61 10.76 -7.03
C LEU A 450 -13.56 10.82 -5.92
N LEU A 451 -13.84 11.59 -4.85
CA LEU A 451 -12.94 11.73 -3.70
C LEU A 451 -12.99 10.52 -2.75
N LEU A 452 -14.08 9.74 -2.75
CA LEU A 452 -14.28 8.65 -1.79
C LEU A 452 -13.11 7.65 -1.70
N PRO A 453 -12.43 7.24 -2.78
CA PRO A 453 -11.26 6.38 -2.65
C PRO A 453 -10.08 7.05 -1.96
N PHE A 454 -9.91 8.35 -2.12
CA PHE A 454 -8.75 9.11 -1.66
C PHE A 454 -8.98 9.76 -0.28
N LEU A 455 -10.10 10.47 -0.12
CA LEU A 455 -10.46 11.33 1.01
C LEU A 455 -11.88 10.98 1.50
N PRO A 456 -12.04 9.81 2.15
CA PRO A 456 -13.36 9.29 2.49
C PRO A 456 -14.16 10.18 3.43
N ASP A 457 -13.54 10.79 4.45
CA ASP A 457 -14.22 11.67 5.40
C ASP A 457 -14.68 12.98 4.72
N THR A 458 -13.86 13.52 3.83
CA THR A 458 -14.20 14.71 3.03
C THR A 458 -15.34 14.40 2.06
N SER A 459 -15.33 13.25 1.41
CA SER A 459 -16.43 12.77 0.56
C SER A 459 -17.74 12.77 1.31
N ASP A 460 -17.78 12.13 2.48
CA ASP A 460 -18.98 12.04 3.32
C ASP A 460 -19.47 13.42 3.79
N LYS A 461 -18.57 14.31 4.19
CA LYS A 461 -18.89 15.67 4.61
C LYS A 461 -19.46 16.49 3.46
N ILE A 462 -18.90 16.38 2.25
CA ILE A 462 -19.43 17.07 1.06
C ILE A 462 -20.84 16.55 0.74
N LYS A 463 -21.07 15.22 0.73
CA LYS A 463 -22.41 14.64 0.49
C LYS A 463 -23.43 15.16 1.50
N LYS A 464 -23.07 15.20 2.79
CA LYS A 464 -23.93 15.75 3.85
C LYS A 464 -24.22 17.23 3.62
N ALA A 465 -23.19 18.03 3.32
CA ALA A 465 -23.34 19.47 3.09
C ALA A 465 -24.23 19.76 1.86
N VAL A 466 -24.04 19.04 0.75
CA VAL A 466 -24.88 19.16 -0.45
C VAL A 466 -26.32 18.78 -0.16
N LYS A 467 -26.56 17.74 0.69
CA LYS A 467 -27.93 17.30 1.04
C LYS A 467 -28.62 18.26 2.01
N SER A 468 -27.95 18.66 3.10
CA SER A 468 -28.52 19.44 4.19
C SER A 468 -28.49 20.97 3.94
N ARG A 469 -27.66 21.41 2.99
CA ARG A 469 -27.30 22.84 2.81
C ARG A 469 -26.63 23.46 4.05
N GLN A 470 -26.03 22.65 4.89
CA GLN A 470 -25.24 23.09 6.04
C GLN A 470 -23.78 22.67 5.79
N SER A 471 -22.86 23.57 6.01
CA SER A 471 -21.43 23.31 5.83
C SER A 471 -20.70 23.46 7.16
N GLU A 472 -19.93 22.45 7.49
CA GLU A 472 -18.84 22.57 8.45
C GLU A 472 -17.58 23.04 7.71
N ASN A 473 -16.66 23.68 8.41
CA ASN A 473 -15.36 24.00 7.84
C ASN A 473 -14.57 22.70 7.62
N LEU A 474 -14.46 22.27 6.37
CA LEU A 474 -13.78 20.99 6.03
C LEU A 474 -12.31 21.01 6.42
N PHE A 475 -11.63 22.10 6.16
CA PHE A 475 -10.19 22.28 6.39
C PHE A 475 -9.92 23.70 6.91
N PRO A 476 -9.86 23.89 8.23
CA PRO A 476 -9.46 25.18 8.81
C PRO A 476 -8.05 25.58 8.36
N ARG A 477 -7.85 26.83 7.97
CA ARG A 477 -6.50 27.29 7.58
C ARG A 477 -5.54 27.15 8.75
N ILE A 478 -4.37 26.63 8.47
CA ILE A 478 -3.26 26.55 9.43
C ILE A 478 -2.52 27.89 9.37
N ALA A 479 -2.39 28.57 10.52
CA ALA A 479 -1.55 29.75 10.62
C ALA A 479 -0.11 29.36 10.28
N LYS A 480 0.59 30.16 9.45
CA LYS A 480 2.04 29.96 9.27
C LYS A 480 2.69 30.01 10.64
N LEU A 481 3.42 28.96 11.01
CA LEU A 481 4.37 29.07 12.10
C LEU A 481 5.35 30.20 11.69
N LEU A 482 5.27 31.31 12.41
CA LEU A 482 6.31 32.34 12.37
C LEU A 482 7.55 31.64 12.90
N THR A 483 8.44 31.24 11.98
CA THR A 483 9.78 30.71 12.28
C THR A 483 10.66 31.80 12.84
#